data_ee9f7713e632b5a8decb54e721608456
#
_entry.id   ee9f7713e632b5a8decb54e721608456
#
_cell.length_a   1.000
_cell.length_b   1.000
_cell.length_c   1.000
_cell.angle_alpha   90.00
_cell.angle_beta   90.00
_cell.angle_gamma   90.00
#
_symmetry.space_group_name_H-M   'P 1'
#
loop_
_entity.id
_entity.type
_entity.pdbx_description
1 polymer ?
#
loop_
_entity_poly.entity_id
_entity_poly.type
_entity_poly.pdbx_seq_one_letter_code
_entity_poly.pdbx_strand_id
1 'polypeptide(L)'
;MAETTIVAGNCLNTLDELKEQSVNTVVTSPPYWGLRDYQTGTWEGGDPDCPHMRTTKISKDTATGHKAMYDQGSVVGDAIYKSTCPQCGATRIDEQIGLEETPEEYTTKIVEVFRKIKRVLKDDGTVWLNLGDSYSGSGKGPSGSLNKDHHHMEKIHSAIVPSGLKQKDLVGVPWRVAFALQADGWYLRQDIIWHKPNPMPESVQDRCTKAHEYIFLLSKNLKYYFNNHAIKEEKKTSEGFDQFKIQNPDMITKDGLRTKGKNKRSVWTVAPKPFKQAHFATYPPELIEPCILAGCPKGGTVLDPFGGAGTTALVANRNDRNAVILELNDDYATIAKERLADEFGMFATIHEKL
;
A
#
# COMPACT_ATOMS: atom_id res chain seq x y z
N MET A 1 12.47 -5.76 -24.00
CA MET A 1 11.43 -6.25 -23.07
C MET A 1 11.60 -5.52 -21.77
N ALA A 2 10.53 -5.32 -21.02
CA ALA A 2 10.63 -4.72 -19.68
C ALA A 2 11.22 -5.74 -18.69
N GLU A 3 12.04 -5.25 -17.75
CA GLU A 3 12.73 -6.07 -16.77
C GLU A 3 12.22 -5.77 -15.36
N THR A 4 12.18 -6.78 -14.51
CA THR A 4 11.85 -6.61 -13.09
C THR A 4 13.00 -7.09 -12.23
N THR A 5 13.40 -6.27 -11.25
CA THR A 5 14.30 -6.68 -10.17
C THR A 5 13.49 -6.81 -8.88
N ILE A 6 13.55 -7.97 -8.25
CA ILE A 6 12.96 -8.24 -6.93
C ILE A 6 14.11 -8.31 -5.93
N VAL A 7 14.05 -7.51 -4.88
CA VAL A 7 15.06 -7.48 -3.81
C VAL A 7 14.36 -7.85 -2.51
N ALA A 8 14.74 -8.98 -1.93
CA ALA A 8 14.26 -9.38 -0.61
C ALA A 8 14.98 -8.61 0.49
N GLY A 9 14.26 -8.19 1.53
CA GLY A 9 14.80 -7.52 2.70
C GLY A 9 14.15 -6.18 3.05
N ASN A 10 14.65 -5.61 4.14
CA ASN A 10 14.15 -4.33 4.65
C ASN A 10 14.46 -3.18 3.68
N CYS A 11 13.42 -2.46 3.26
CA CYS A 11 13.55 -1.35 2.30
C CYS A 11 14.53 -0.26 2.76
N LEU A 12 14.71 -0.05 4.07
CA LEU A 12 15.70 0.90 4.60
C LEU A 12 17.14 0.48 4.26
N ASN A 13 17.43 -0.81 4.15
CA ASN A 13 18.75 -1.32 3.80
C ASN A 13 18.89 -1.46 2.27
N THR A 14 17.90 -2.10 1.63
CA THR A 14 17.96 -2.41 0.19
C THR A 14 17.91 -1.17 -0.70
N LEU A 15 17.28 -0.06 -0.24
CA LEU A 15 17.33 1.21 -0.95
C LEU A 15 18.75 1.77 -1.08
N ASP A 16 19.65 1.52 -0.12
CA ASP A 16 21.03 2.02 -0.17
C ASP A 16 21.85 1.33 -1.27
N GLU A 17 21.48 0.13 -1.68
CA GLU A 17 22.14 -0.62 -2.76
C GLU A 17 21.74 -0.14 -4.16
N LEU A 18 20.63 0.56 -4.26
CA LEU A 18 20.17 1.09 -5.54
C LEU A 18 21.00 2.28 -5.99
N LYS A 19 21.28 2.33 -7.28
CA LYS A 19 22.04 3.45 -7.89
C LYS A 19 21.24 4.75 -7.75
N GLU A 20 21.96 5.84 -7.45
CA GLU A 20 21.38 7.17 -7.43
C GLU A 20 20.76 7.55 -8.77
N GLN A 21 19.65 8.28 -8.73
CA GLN A 21 18.93 8.78 -9.92
C GLN A 21 18.64 7.72 -10.98
N SER A 22 18.39 6.46 -10.55
CA SER A 22 18.07 5.35 -11.45
C SER A 22 16.57 5.15 -11.66
N VAL A 23 15.72 5.70 -10.78
CA VAL A 23 14.27 5.52 -10.75
C VAL A 23 13.55 6.73 -11.34
N ASN A 24 12.58 6.51 -12.21
CA ASN A 24 11.76 7.58 -12.80
C ASN A 24 10.53 7.93 -11.95
N THR A 25 9.89 6.93 -11.36
CA THR A 25 8.72 7.13 -10.50
C THR A 25 8.63 6.07 -9.42
N VAL A 26 8.02 6.42 -8.31
CA VAL A 26 7.66 5.50 -7.23
C VAL A 26 6.15 5.39 -7.18
N VAL A 27 5.63 4.17 -7.16
CA VAL A 27 4.20 3.88 -6.96
C VAL A 27 4.11 2.85 -5.86
N THR A 28 3.54 3.22 -4.72
CA THR A 28 3.65 2.40 -3.52
C THR A 28 2.49 2.58 -2.54
N SER A 29 2.30 1.55 -1.71
CA SER A 29 1.40 1.57 -0.56
C SER A 29 2.11 0.91 0.63
N PRO A 30 2.73 1.68 1.52
CA PRO A 30 3.37 1.12 2.71
C PRO A 30 2.35 0.42 3.61
N PRO A 31 2.78 -0.47 4.50
CA PRO A 31 1.90 -1.01 5.54
C PRO A 31 1.24 0.12 6.32
N TYR A 32 -0.08 0.05 6.49
CA TYR A 32 -0.83 1.09 7.20
C TYR A 32 -0.64 0.94 8.72
N TRP A 33 -0.49 2.06 9.41
CA TRP A 33 -0.28 2.09 10.84
C TRP A 33 -1.40 1.36 11.62
N GLY A 34 -1.00 0.42 12.47
CA GLY A 34 -1.88 -0.28 13.40
C GLY A 34 -2.90 -1.24 12.77
N LEU A 35 -2.78 -1.54 11.45
CA LEU A 35 -3.78 -2.38 10.78
C LEU A 35 -3.40 -3.85 10.66
N ARG A 36 -2.13 -4.20 10.41
CA ARG A 36 -1.73 -5.57 10.11
C ARG A 36 -0.33 -5.91 10.57
N ASP A 37 -0.18 -7.13 11.09
CA ASP A 37 1.08 -7.82 11.28
C ASP A 37 1.26 -8.79 10.11
N TYR A 38 2.32 -8.61 9.32
CA TYR A 38 2.65 -9.45 8.16
C TYR A 38 3.52 -10.65 8.54
N GLN A 39 3.72 -10.87 9.86
CA GLN A 39 4.45 -12.00 10.43
C GLN A 39 5.93 -12.06 10.00
N THR A 40 6.54 -10.91 9.80
CA THR A 40 7.96 -10.77 9.44
C THR A 40 8.89 -10.81 10.65
N GLY A 41 8.34 -10.89 11.86
CA GLY A 41 9.11 -10.91 13.11
C GLY A 41 9.88 -12.22 13.29
N THR A 42 11.14 -12.10 13.68
CA THR A 42 12.03 -13.19 14.09
C THR A 42 12.21 -13.20 15.60
N TRP A 43 12.81 -14.28 16.15
CA TRP A 43 13.02 -14.43 17.57
C TRP A 43 14.52 -14.52 17.87
N GLU A 44 14.99 -13.75 18.84
CA GLU A 44 16.36 -13.83 19.34
C GLU A 44 16.40 -14.38 20.75
N GLY A 45 17.35 -15.31 21.00
CA GLY A 45 17.51 -16.00 22.27
C GLY A 45 16.39 -17.01 22.57
N GLY A 46 16.36 -17.50 23.82
CA GLY A 46 15.37 -18.48 24.25
C GLY A 46 15.59 -19.88 23.67
N ASP A 47 14.52 -20.67 23.60
CA ASP A 47 14.52 -22.02 23.09
C ASP A 47 14.14 -22.02 21.59
N PRO A 48 15.02 -22.52 20.71
CA PRO A 48 14.75 -22.57 19.27
C PRO A 48 13.55 -23.44 18.87
N ASP A 49 13.19 -24.42 19.71
CA ASP A 49 12.03 -25.30 19.49
C ASP A 49 10.73 -24.75 20.09
N CYS A 50 10.79 -23.59 20.73
CA CYS A 50 9.61 -22.94 21.30
C CYS A 50 8.73 -22.34 20.18
N PRO A 51 7.44 -22.69 20.12
CA PRO A 51 6.55 -22.14 19.08
C PRO A 51 6.20 -20.66 19.30
N HIS A 52 6.65 -20.04 20.39
CA HIS A 52 6.40 -18.64 20.76
C HIS A 52 4.91 -18.24 20.73
N MET A 53 4.03 -19.20 21.02
CA MET A 53 2.60 -19.06 20.89
C MET A 53 1.89 -19.21 22.21
N ARG A 54 0.79 -18.48 22.38
CA ARG A 54 -0.12 -18.69 23.51
C ARG A 54 -0.91 -19.98 23.30
N THR A 55 -0.97 -20.82 24.31
CA THR A 55 -1.88 -21.95 24.34
C THR A 55 -3.31 -21.45 24.55
N THR A 56 -4.06 -21.25 23.47
CA THR A 56 -5.50 -21.01 23.56
C THR A 56 -6.20 -22.31 23.93
N LYS A 57 -6.71 -22.40 25.17
CA LYS A 57 -7.70 -23.43 25.51
C LYS A 57 -8.97 -23.12 24.75
N ILE A 58 -9.24 -23.89 23.68
CA ILE A 58 -10.53 -23.85 23.01
C ILE A 58 -11.53 -24.41 24.04
N SER A 59 -12.42 -23.56 24.57
CA SER A 59 -13.51 -24.02 25.43
C SER A 59 -14.46 -24.89 24.57
N LYS A 60 -14.72 -26.12 25.03
CA LYS A 60 -15.59 -27.08 24.34
C LYS A 60 -17.08 -26.77 24.43
N ASP A 61 -17.46 -25.63 24.98
CA ASP A 61 -18.84 -25.25 25.23
C ASP A 61 -19.32 -24.12 24.33
N THR A 62 -19.65 -24.45 23.08
CA THR A 62 -20.75 -23.76 22.36
C THR A 62 -21.41 -24.74 21.41
N ALA A 63 -22.52 -25.30 21.88
CA ALA A 63 -23.45 -26.07 21.10
C ALA A 63 -24.21 -25.16 20.11
N THR A 64 -23.62 -24.85 18.95
CA THR A 64 -24.34 -24.34 17.78
C THR A 64 -23.66 -24.83 16.51
N GLY A 65 -24.36 -25.58 15.77
CA GLY A 65 -24.29 -26.35 14.54
C GLY A 65 -23.31 -26.06 13.40
N HIS A 66 -22.13 -25.52 13.59
CA HIS A 66 -21.10 -25.38 12.54
C HIS A 66 -19.79 -26.10 12.89
N LYS A 67 -19.92 -27.44 13.15
CA LYS A 67 -18.84 -28.29 13.66
C LYS A 67 -17.86 -28.83 12.60
N ALA A 68 -17.90 -28.38 11.36
CA ALA A 68 -17.19 -29.07 10.27
C ALA A 68 -16.00 -28.32 9.64
N MET A 69 -15.60 -27.14 10.12
CA MET A 69 -14.57 -26.33 9.44
C MET A 69 -13.34 -25.95 10.30
N TYR A 70 -13.24 -26.39 11.55
CA TYR A 70 -12.19 -25.99 12.49
C TYR A 70 -11.38 -27.15 13.10
N ASP A 71 -11.41 -28.33 12.49
CA ASP A 71 -10.72 -29.51 13.04
C ASP A 71 -9.26 -29.69 12.54
N GLN A 72 -8.77 -28.75 11.74
CA GLN A 72 -7.32 -28.61 11.47
C GLN A 72 -6.90 -27.26 12.03
N GLY A 73 -6.09 -27.30 13.09
CA GLY A 73 -5.64 -26.15 13.88
C GLY A 73 -5.04 -25.01 13.05
N SER A 74 -5.88 -24.18 12.45
CA SER A 74 -5.47 -22.91 11.91
C SER A 74 -5.19 -21.97 13.07
N VAL A 75 -3.93 -21.79 13.36
CA VAL A 75 -3.43 -20.82 14.31
C VAL A 75 -3.81 -19.44 13.78
N VAL A 76 -4.72 -18.78 14.46
CA VAL A 76 -5.04 -17.38 14.16
C VAL A 76 -3.83 -16.55 14.59
N GLY A 77 -3.33 -15.64 13.76
CA GLY A 77 -2.13 -14.84 13.98
C GLY A 77 -2.03 -14.05 15.29
N ASP A 78 -3.13 -13.95 16.06
CA ASP A 78 -3.19 -13.36 17.41
C ASP A 78 -2.60 -14.26 18.52
N ALA A 79 -2.18 -15.48 18.20
CA ALA A 79 -1.61 -16.42 19.18
C ALA A 79 -0.10 -16.22 19.39
N ILE A 80 0.59 -15.52 18.52
CA ILE A 80 2.04 -15.27 18.61
C ILE A 80 2.29 -14.12 19.60
N TYR A 81 3.29 -14.30 20.50
CA TYR A 81 3.71 -13.23 21.40
C TYR A 81 4.34 -12.07 20.60
N LYS A 82 4.08 -10.82 21.04
CA LYS A 82 4.47 -9.62 20.28
C LYS A 82 5.83 -9.05 20.66
N SER A 83 6.32 -9.31 21.87
CA SER A 83 7.57 -8.74 22.34
C SER A 83 8.50 -9.80 22.93
N THR A 84 8.17 -10.33 24.10
CA THR A 84 8.97 -11.36 24.77
C THR A 84 8.14 -12.61 24.97
N CYS A 85 8.68 -13.76 24.65
CA CYS A 85 8.02 -15.03 24.89
C CYS A 85 8.12 -15.39 26.37
N PRO A 86 7.02 -15.47 27.13
CA PRO A 86 7.06 -15.82 28.54
C PRO A 86 7.41 -17.30 28.79
N GLN A 87 7.40 -18.13 27.74
CA GLN A 87 7.73 -19.57 27.86
C GLN A 87 9.24 -19.80 27.82
N CYS A 88 9.97 -19.09 26.98
CA CYS A 88 11.41 -19.32 26.76
C CYS A 88 12.27 -18.05 26.91
N GLY A 89 11.68 -16.88 27.12
CA GLY A 89 12.40 -15.63 27.28
C GLY A 89 12.93 -15.01 25.97
N ALA A 90 12.66 -15.62 24.78
CA ALA A 90 13.06 -15.06 23.50
C ALA A 90 12.43 -13.68 23.27
N THR A 91 13.17 -12.77 22.67
CA THR A 91 12.69 -11.44 22.29
C THR A 91 12.34 -11.44 20.81
N ARG A 92 11.12 -10.93 20.46
CA ARG A 92 10.72 -10.76 19.07
C ARG A 92 11.35 -9.49 18.52
N ILE A 93 12.01 -9.65 17.37
CA ILE A 93 12.53 -8.56 16.54
C ILE A 93 11.66 -8.48 15.31
N ASP A 94 11.08 -7.31 15.05
CA ASP A 94 10.24 -7.09 13.88
C ASP A 94 10.60 -5.76 13.23
N GLU A 95 11.10 -5.85 12.00
CA GLU A 95 11.48 -4.68 11.21
C GLU A 95 10.32 -4.11 10.38
N GLN A 96 9.14 -4.69 10.51
CA GLN A 96 7.96 -4.25 9.78
C GLN A 96 7.58 -2.81 10.19
N ILE A 97 7.38 -1.97 9.18
CA ILE A 97 6.75 -0.66 9.33
C ILE A 97 5.24 -0.84 9.47
N GLY A 98 4.60 -0.02 10.31
CA GLY A 98 3.15 -0.06 10.59
C GLY A 98 2.81 -0.66 11.95
N LEU A 99 3.80 -1.14 12.72
CA LEU A 99 3.64 -1.67 14.08
C LEU A 99 4.09 -0.71 15.18
N GLU A 100 4.48 0.50 14.83
CA GLU A 100 4.93 1.55 15.77
C GLU A 100 3.85 1.86 16.81
N GLU A 101 4.27 2.24 18.02
CA GLU A 101 3.34 2.54 19.11
C GLU A 101 2.51 3.80 18.83
N THR A 102 3.08 4.76 18.13
CA THR A 102 2.43 6.04 17.85
C THR A 102 2.38 6.37 16.35
N PRO A 103 1.37 7.14 15.89
CA PRO A 103 1.31 7.64 14.53
C PRO A 103 2.53 8.53 14.17
N GLU A 104 3.11 9.19 15.15
CA GLU A 104 4.27 10.06 15.02
C GLU A 104 5.53 9.26 14.70
N GLU A 105 5.75 8.14 15.40
CA GLU A 105 6.87 7.21 15.12
C GLU A 105 6.73 6.59 13.74
N TYR A 106 5.52 6.13 13.38
CA TYR A 106 5.24 5.63 12.03
C TYR A 106 5.56 6.68 10.98
N THR A 107 5.08 7.91 11.17
CA THR A 107 5.32 9.02 10.25
C THR A 107 6.83 9.28 10.10
N THR A 108 7.58 9.25 11.18
CA THR A 108 9.04 9.43 11.18
C THR A 108 9.73 8.34 10.36
N LYS A 109 9.37 7.07 10.54
CA LYS A 109 9.92 5.96 9.76
C LYS A 109 9.60 6.07 8.27
N ILE A 110 8.36 6.46 7.92
CA ILE A 110 8.01 6.71 6.52
C ILE A 110 8.88 7.82 5.93
N VAL A 111 9.10 8.93 6.66
CA VAL A 111 9.99 10.01 6.20
C VAL A 111 11.42 9.50 5.97
N GLU A 112 11.95 8.62 6.83
CA GLU A 112 13.28 8.01 6.65
C GLU A 112 13.36 7.20 5.33
N VAL A 113 12.36 6.37 5.05
CA VAL A 113 12.28 5.63 3.77
C VAL A 113 12.26 6.61 2.60
N PHE A 114 11.46 7.67 2.69
CA PHE A 114 11.32 8.63 1.60
C PHE A 114 12.56 9.51 1.38
N ARG A 115 13.39 9.73 2.39
CA ARG A 115 14.72 10.35 2.23
C ARG A 115 15.64 9.47 1.38
N LYS A 116 15.63 8.14 1.60
CA LYS A 116 16.38 7.19 0.78
C LYS A 116 15.82 7.09 -0.65
N ILE A 117 14.49 7.09 -0.81
CA ILE A 117 13.83 7.20 -2.11
C ILE A 117 14.28 8.46 -2.85
N LYS A 118 14.39 9.61 -2.18
CA LYS A 118 14.82 10.89 -2.79
C LYS A 118 16.20 10.80 -3.44
N ARG A 119 17.10 9.96 -2.91
CA ARG A 119 18.44 9.71 -3.48
C ARG A 119 18.33 8.94 -4.80
N VAL A 120 17.55 7.86 -4.84
CA VAL A 120 17.46 6.97 -6.01
C VAL A 120 16.52 7.51 -7.09
N LEU A 121 15.60 8.40 -6.75
CA LEU A 121 14.67 9.04 -7.66
C LEU A 121 15.39 10.10 -8.51
N LYS A 122 15.13 10.11 -9.82
CA LYS A 122 15.61 11.15 -10.74
C LYS A 122 15.12 12.54 -10.31
N ASP A 123 15.79 13.57 -10.75
CA ASP A 123 15.45 14.95 -10.38
C ASP A 123 14.07 15.38 -10.87
N ASP A 124 13.62 14.84 -12.00
CA ASP A 124 12.28 15.03 -12.54
C ASP A 124 11.28 13.95 -12.10
N GLY A 125 11.65 13.10 -11.15
CA GLY A 125 10.86 11.97 -10.70
C GLY A 125 9.67 12.33 -9.83
N THR A 126 8.68 11.44 -9.80
CA THR A 126 7.44 11.57 -9.03
C THR A 126 7.23 10.40 -8.08
N VAL A 127 6.41 10.62 -7.06
CA VAL A 127 5.95 9.60 -6.12
C VAL A 127 4.43 9.60 -6.09
N TRP A 128 3.84 8.40 -6.12
CA TRP A 128 2.42 8.16 -5.98
C TRP A 128 2.21 7.25 -4.76
N LEU A 129 1.81 7.87 -3.66
CA LEU A 129 1.73 7.24 -2.35
C LEU A 129 0.28 6.95 -1.98
N ASN A 130 -0.11 5.68 -1.98
CA ASN A 130 -1.42 5.26 -1.49
C ASN A 130 -1.40 5.02 0.01
N LEU A 131 -2.33 5.63 0.74
CA LEU A 131 -2.51 5.48 2.18
C LEU A 131 -3.98 5.42 2.58
N GLY A 132 -4.29 4.47 3.44
CA GLY A 132 -5.55 4.40 4.18
C GLY A 132 -5.41 4.97 5.59
N ASP A 133 -6.54 5.30 6.20
CA ASP A 133 -6.61 5.87 7.53
C ASP A 133 -7.35 4.97 8.51
N SER A 134 -7.10 5.13 9.79
CA SER A 134 -7.68 4.34 10.87
C SER A 134 -8.34 5.23 11.92
N TYR A 135 -9.03 4.59 12.88
CA TYR A 135 -9.67 5.27 14.01
C TYR A 135 -9.01 4.85 15.31
N SER A 136 -8.75 5.83 16.18
CA SER A 136 -8.17 5.63 17.51
C SER A 136 -9.08 4.77 18.38
N GLY A 137 -8.50 3.75 19.03
CA GLY A 137 -9.24 2.83 19.90
C GLY A 137 -10.26 1.95 19.19
N SER A 138 -10.17 1.77 17.90
CA SER A 138 -11.15 1.01 17.11
C SER A 138 -11.06 -0.50 17.29
N GLY A 139 -10.39 -1.06 18.24
CA GLY A 139 -10.44 -2.47 18.68
C GLY A 139 -10.60 -3.58 17.61
N LYS A 140 -10.52 -3.22 16.36
CA LYS A 140 -10.59 -4.17 15.25
C LYS A 140 -9.21 -4.76 15.01
N GLY A 141 -8.85 -5.74 15.84
CA GLY A 141 -7.93 -6.77 15.40
C GLY A 141 -8.54 -7.55 14.23
N PRO A 142 -7.79 -8.45 13.58
CA PRO A 142 -8.21 -9.20 12.40
C PRO A 142 -9.50 -10.01 12.54
N SER A 143 -10.04 -10.20 13.73
CA SER A 143 -11.35 -10.81 13.97
C SER A 143 -12.27 -9.85 14.70
N GLY A 144 -13.25 -9.33 13.96
CA GLY A 144 -14.27 -8.40 14.45
C GLY A 144 -15.31 -9.00 15.39
N SER A 145 -14.91 -9.84 16.35
CA SER A 145 -15.79 -10.37 17.38
C SER A 145 -15.49 -9.71 18.72
N LEU A 146 -16.30 -8.74 19.08
CA LEU A 146 -16.42 -8.25 20.44
C LEU A 146 -17.16 -9.33 21.28
N ASN A 147 -16.48 -10.40 21.67
CA ASN A 147 -16.97 -11.20 22.81
C ASN A 147 -16.65 -10.44 24.08
N LYS A 148 -17.69 -10.02 24.78
CA LYS A 148 -17.64 -9.23 26.03
C LYS A 148 -16.97 -9.95 27.22
N ASP A 149 -16.54 -11.19 27.05
CA ASP A 149 -16.10 -12.07 28.15
C ASP A 149 -14.58 -12.26 28.25
N HIS A 150 -13.77 -11.54 27.46
CA HIS A 150 -12.31 -11.68 27.53
C HIS A 150 -11.63 -10.56 28.34
N HIS A 151 -11.68 -10.68 29.65
CA HIS A 151 -11.02 -9.75 30.63
C HIS A 151 -9.47 -9.80 30.62
N HIS A 152 -8.81 -10.59 29.74
CA HIS A 152 -7.35 -10.78 29.76
C HIS A 152 -6.68 -10.77 28.37
N MET A 153 -7.26 -10.09 27.36
CA MET A 153 -6.50 -9.87 26.13
C MET A 153 -5.63 -8.62 26.28
N GLU A 154 -4.30 -8.80 26.20
CA GLU A 154 -3.40 -7.67 25.96
C GLU A 154 -3.91 -6.88 24.75
N LYS A 155 -4.08 -5.57 24.96
CA LYS A 155 -4.66 -4.67 23.95
C LYS A 155 -3.82 -4.72 22.68
N ILE A 156 -4.44 -5.06 21.57
CA ILE A 156 -3.86 -4.88 20.24
C ILE A 156 -3.56 -3.39 20.07
N HIS A 157 -2.46 -2.99 19.42
CA HIS A 157 -2.08 -1.58 19.25
C HIS A 157 -3.22 -0.69 18.74
N SER A 158 -4.13 -1.21 17.90
CA SER A 158 -5.32 -0.50 17.43
C SER A 158 -6.38 -0.23 18.51
N ALA A 159 -6.31 -0.91 19.66
CA ALA A 159 -7.18 -0.66 20.82
C ALA A 159 -6.58 0.37 21.80
N ILE A 160 -5.29 0.72 21.62
CA ILE A 160 -4.63 1.75 22.41
C ILE A 160 -5.02 3.10 21.81
N VAL A 161 -5.39 4.04 22.67
CA VAL A 161 -5.59 5.44 22.32
C VAL A 161 -4.24 6.14 22.43
N PRO A 162 -3.58 6.53 21.33
CA PRO A 162 -2.30 7.24 21.38
C PRO A 162 -2.42 8.56 22.16
N SER A 163 -1.32 9.02 22.74
CA SER A 163 -1.27 10.32 23.40
C SER A 163 -1.70 11.42 22.42
N GLY A 164 -2.54 12.34 22.89
CA GLY A 164 -3.06 13.45 22.08
C GLY A 164 -4.30 13.12 21.24
N LEU A 165 -4.75 11.87 21.20
CA LEU A 165 -5.99 11.45 20.53
C LEU A 165 -7.03 11.01 21.56
N LYS A 166 -8.30 11.04 21.16
CA LYS A 166 -9.43 10.51 21.91
C LYS A 166 -9.93 9.21 21.29
N GLN A 167 -10.60 8.39 22.04
CA GLN A 167 -11.30 7.23 21.49
C GLN A 167 -12.24 7.66 20.36
N LYS A 168 -12.23 6.92 19.25
CA LYS A 168 -12.99 7.19 18.00
C LYS A 168 -12.49 8.36 17.15
N ASP A 169 -11.44 9.07 17.53
CA ASP A 169 -10.85 10.07 16.63
C ASP A 169 -10.37 9.40 15.33
N LEU A 170 -10.61 10.04 14.20
CA LEU A 170 -9.91 9.72 12.96
C LEU A 170 -8.44 10.11 13.15
N VAL A 171 -7.52 9.15 12.98
CA VAL A 171 -6.09 9.38 13.28
C VAL A 171 -5.46 10.38 12.32
N GLY A 172 -5.90 10.36 11.06
CA GLY A 172 -5.38 11.26 10.03
C GLY A 172 -4.02 10.86 9.48
N VAL A 173 -3.65 9.57 9.57
CA VAL A 173 -2.34 9.05 9.13
C VAL A 173 -1.95 9.50 7.72
N PRO A 174 -2.82 9.44 6.69
CA PRO A 174 -2.45 9.85 5.35
C PRO A 174 -1.96 11.30 5.28
N TRP A 175 -2.67 12.20 5.95
CA TRP A 175 -2.35 13.63 5.94
C TRP A 175 -1.16 13.97 6.83
N ARG A 176 -0.96 13.26 7.97
CA ARG A 176 0.24 13.39 8.80
C ARG A 176 1.49 13.06 7.99
N VAL A 177 1.47 11.95 7.25
CA VAL A 177 2.56 11.54 6.36
C VAL A 177 2.77 12.55 5.24
N ALA A 178 1.69 12.98 4.56
CA ALA A 178 1.78 13.94 3.45
C ALA A 178 2.41 15.27 3.89
N PHE A 179 2.00 15.82 5.05
CA PHE A 179 2.57 17.06 5.58
C PHE A 179 3.99 16.88 6.12
N ALA A 180 4.33 15.74 6.71
CA ALA A 180 5.70 15.46 7.13
C ALA A 180 6.65 15.35 5.94
N LEU A 181 6.24 14.70 4.85
CA LEU A 181 7.02 14.65 3.61
C LEU A 181 7.15 16.05 2.98
N GLN A 182 6.09 16.87 3.01
CA GLN A 182 6.14 18.25 2.54
C GLN A 182 7.15 19.06 3.38
N ALA A 183 7.14 18.91 4.69
CA ALA A 183 8.10 19.56 5.60
C ALA A 183 9.53 19.05 5.38
N ASP A 184 9.72 17.79 4.95
CA ASP A 184 11.02 17.20 4.58
C ASP A 184 11.51 17.64 3.18
N GLY A 185 10.79 18.56 2.52
CA GLY A 185 11.19 19.18 1.27
C GLY A 185 10.71 18.46 0.00
N TRP A 186 9.68 17.64 0.09
CA TRP A 186 8.93 17.15 -1.07
C TRP A 186 7.90 18.19 -1.52
N TYR A 187 7.65 18.27 -2.81
CA TYR A 187 6.52 19.04 -3.33
C TYR A 187 5.27 18.17 -3.27
N LEU A 188 4.35 18.44 -2.34
CA LEU A 188 3.02 17.84 -2.31
C LEU A 188 2.16 18.48 -3.41
N ARG A 189 1.94 17.76 -4.51
CA ARG A 189 1.34 18.29 -5.73
C ARG A 189 -0.17 18.12 -5.78
N GLN A 190 -0.65 16.98 -5.31
CA GLN A 190 -2.09 16.67 -5.37
C GLN A 190 -2.44 15.56 -4.39
N ASP A 191 -3.65 15.63 -3.84
CA ASP A 191 -4.39 14.53 -3.27
C ASP A 191 -5.34 13.94 -4.33
N ILE A 192 -5.40 12.64 -4.40
CA ILE A 192 -6.29 11.89 -5.27
C ILE A 192 -7.12 10.97 -4.39
N ILE A 193 -8.41 10.96 -4.58
CA ILE A 193 -9.33 10.09 -3.86
C ILE A 193 -9.52 8.80 -4.65
N TRP A 194 -9.10 7.68 -4.07
CA TRP A 194 -9.53 6.38 -4.53
C TRP A 194 -10.90 6.07 -3.92
N HIS A 195 -11.96 6.29 -4.68
CA HIS A 195 -13.32 5.91 -4.30
C HIS A 195 -13.56 4.42 -4.57
N LYS A 196 -13.98 3.70 -3.52
CA LYS A 196 -14.32 2.27 -3.54
C LYS A 196 -15.84 2.12 -3.64
N PRO A 197 -16.42 1.73 -4.79
CA PRO A 197 -17.88 1.62 -4.94
C PRO A 197 -18.48 0.51 -4.08
N ASN A 198 -17.68 -0.48 -3.69
CA ASN A 198 -18.04 -1.60 -2.83
C ASN A 198 -17.05 -1.71 -1.66
N PRO A 199 -17.05 -0.74 -0.72
CA PRO A 199 -16.19 -0.80 0.45
C PRO A 199 -16.57 -1.97 1.35
N MET A 200 -15.63 -2.42 2.21
CA MET A 200 -15.97 -3.43 3.21
C MET A 200 -17.03 -2.88 4.16
N PRO A 201 -18.11 -3.62 4.44
CA PRO A 201 -19.14 -3.19 5.38
C PRO A 201 -18.58 -2.87 6.76
N GLU A 202 -19.04 -1.80 7.37
CA GLU A 202 -18.70 -1.40 8.73
C GLU A 202 -19.96 -1.40 9.61
N SER A 203 -19.89 -2.04 10.77
CA SER A 203 -21.03 -2.08 11.72
C SER A 203 -21.11 -0.82 12.60
N VAL A 204 -20.65 0.33 12.11
CA VAL A 204 -20.68 1.60 12.84
C VAL A 204 -21.99 2.34 12.57
N GLN A 205 -22.52 3.02 13.60
CA GLN A 205 -23.79 3.74 13.54
C GLN A 205 -23.66 5.25 13.78
N ASP A 206 -22.50 5.69 14.21
CA ASP A 206 -22.20 7.09 14.59
C ASP A 206 -21.33 7.85 13.58
N ARG A 207 -21.08 7.27 12.42
CA ARG A 207 -20.41 7.88 11.28
C ARG A 207 -20.72 7.15 9.98
N CYS A 208 -20.45 7.77 8.86
CA CYS A 208 -20.56 7.13 7.56
C CYS A 208 -19.51 6.01 7.38
N THR A 209 -19.85 4.99 6.59
CA THR A 209 -18.90 3.98 6.14
C THR A 209 -17.80 4.61 5.31
N LYS A 210 -16.54 4.29 5.62
CA LYS A 210 -15.39 4.82 4.88
C LYS A 210 -15.28 4.12 3.52
N ALA A 211 -15.49 4.88 2.45
CA ALA A 211 -15.51 4.37 1.07
C ALA A 211 -14.35 4.88 0.22
N HIS A 212 -13.29 5.41 0.82
CA HIS A 212 -12.15 5.95 0.07
C HIS A 212 -10.81 5.80 0.81
N GLU A 213 -9.75 5.85 0.03
CA GLU A 213 -8.37 6.05 0.45
C GLU A 213 -7.75 7.22 -0.32
N TYR A 214 -6.54 7.61 0.03
CA TYR A 214 -5.81 8.69 -0.60
C TYR A 214 -4.65 8.16 -1.45
N ILE A 215 -4.41 8.81 -2.59
CA ILE A 215 -3.15 8.70 -3.32
C ILE A 215 -2.56 10.11 -3.37
N PHE A 216 -1.39 10.30 -2.78
CA PHE A 216 -0.68 11.58 -2.86
C PHE A 216 0.31 11.58 -4.01
N LEU A 217 0.22 12.58 -4.87
CA LEU A 217 1.25 12.87 -5.85
C LEU A 217 2.26 13.82 -5.23
N LEU A 218 3.51 13.36 -5.12
CA LEU A 218 4.63 14.17 -4.71
C LEU A 218 5.68 14.24 -5.82
N SER A 219 6.48 15.29 -5.84
CA SER A 219 7.63 15.40 -6.73
C SER A 219 8.88 15.83 -5.97
N LYS A 220 10.04 15.43 -6.50
CA LYS A 220 11.35 15.79 -5.92
C LYS A 220 11.64 17.26 -6.10
N ASN A 221 11.28 17.82 -7.26
CA ASN A 221 11.55 19.21 -7.65
C ASN A 221 10.29 19.89 -8.23
N LEU A 222 10.34 21.20 -8.39
CA LEU A 222 9.28 22.03 -8.97
C LEU A 222 8.92 21.57 -10.42
N LYS A 223 9.94 21.22 -11.20
CA LYS A 223 9.78 20.68 -12.56
C LYS A 223 9.94 19.17 -12.50
N TYR A 224 8.95 18.44 -13.00
CA TYR A 224 8.93 16.99 -12.96
C TYR A 224 8.26 16.42 -14.22
N TYR A 225 8.55 15.16 -14.51
CA TYR A 225 7.92 14.45 -15.61
C TYR A 225 6.45 14.15 -15.29
N PHE A 226 5.54 14.52 -16.19
CA PHE A 226 4.13 14.20 -16.08
C PHE A 226 3.49 14.08 -17.45
N ASN A 227 3.18 12.85 -17.88
CA ASN A 227 2.53 12.59 -19.17
C ASN A 227 1.00 12.69 -19.03
N ASN A 228 0.49 13.91 -19.03
CA ASN A 228 -0.94 14.18 -18.99
C ASN A 228 -1.72 13.51 -20.15
N HIS A 229 -1.11 13.35 -21.32
CA HIS A 229 -1.79 12.79 -22.49
C HIS A 229 -2.11 11.31 -22.31
N ALA A 230 -1.27 10.56 -21.61
CA ALA A 230 -1.44 9.12 -21.39
C ALA A 230 -2.64 8.76 -20.49
N ILE A 231 -3.12 9.72 -19.69
CA ILE A 231 -4.16 9.48 -18.67
C ILE A 231 -5.43 10.31 -18.89
N LYS A 232 -5.61 10.91 -20.07
CA LYS A 232 -6.82 11.71 -20.38
C LYS A 232 -8.08 10.87 -20.30
N GLU A 233 -9.13 11.44 -19.71
CA GLU A 233 -10.48 10.87 -19.74
C GLU A 233 -11.15 11.17 -21.09
N GLU A 234 -11.95 10.22 -21.58
CA GLU A 234 -12.75 10.44 -22.78
C GLU A 234 -13.74 11.58 -22.59
N LYS A 235 -13.93 12.37 -23.64
CA LYS A 235 -15.01 13.36 -23.67
C LYS A 235 -16.31 12.62 -23.99
N LYS A 236 -17.24 12.58 -23.06
CA LYS A 236 -18.63 12.33 -23.41
C LYS A 236 -19.11 13.57 -24.18
N THR A 237 -19.17 13.50 -25.50
CA THR A 237 -19.74 14.57 -26.33
C THR A 237 -21.24 14.64 -26.04
N SER A 238 -21.68 15.73 -25.39
CA SER A 238 -23.08 16.12 -25.48
C SER A 238 -23.29 16.81 -26.81
N GLU A 239 -24.33 16.47 -27.53
CA GLU A 239 -24.69 17.04 -28.83
C GLU A 239 -24.67 18.59 -28.88
N GLY A 240 -24.96 19.28 -27.76
CA GLY A 240 -24.88 20.73 -27.64
C GLY A 240 -23.47 21.34 -27.73
N PHE A 241 -22.41 20.53 -27.46
CA PHE A 241 -21.05 21.04 -27.52
C PHE A 241 -20.48 21.08 -28.95
N ASP A 242 -21.02 20.27 -29.87
CA ASP A 242 -20.61 20.29 -31.26
C ASP A 242 -21.24 21.49 -32.01
N GLN A 243 -22.45 21.92 -31.63
CA GLN A 243 -23.06 23.17 -32.15
C GLN A 243 -22.29 24.42 -31.72
N PHE A 244 -21.77 24.47 -30.48
CA PHE A 244 -20.94 25.58 -30.01
C PHE A 244 -19.62 25.71 -30.79
N LYS A 245 -19.02 24.59 -31.21
CA LYS A 245 -17.79 24.57 -32.04
C LYS A 245 -18.02 25.05 -33.47
N ILE A 246 -19.18 24.75 -34.04
CA ILE A 246 -19.55 25.21 -35.39
C ILE A 246 -19.68 26.73 -35.39
N GLN A 247 -20.14 27.34 -34.29
CA GLN A 247 -20.32 28.77 -34.14
C GLN A 247 -19.05 29.55 -33.77
N ASN A 248 -17.97 28.86 -33.29
CA ASN A 248 -16.71 29.49 -32.87
C ASN A 248 -15.49 28.76 -33.43
N PRO A 249 -15.24 28.82 -34.75
CA PRO A 249 -14.15 28.11 -35.41
C PRO A 249 -12.75 28.60 -34.97
N ASP A 250 -12.61 29.82 -34.47
CA ASP A 250 -11.33 30.42 -34.05
C ASP A 250 -10.78 29.88 -32.70
N MET A 251 -11.56 29.08 -31.99
CA MET A 251 -11.07 28.34 -30.80
C MET A 251 -10.29 27.06 -31.12
N ILE A 252 -9.98 26.81 -32.37
CA ILE A 252 -9.13 25.71 -32.79
C ILE A 252 -7.68 26.16 -32.63
N THR A 253 -6.94 25.56 -31.66
CA THR A 253 -5.51 25.82 -31.50
C THR A 253 -4.74 25.53 -32.77
N LYS A 254 -3.74 26.38 -33.10
CA LYS A 254 -2.95 26.40 -34.34
C LYS A 254 -2.32 25.05 -34.75
N ASP A 255 -2.26 24.07 -33.86
CA ASP A 255 -1.62 22.78 -34.12
C ASP A 255 -2.54 21.69 -34.67
N GLY A 256 -3.82 21.99 -34.96
CA GLY A 256 -4.75 21.04 -35.62
C GLY A 256 -5.00 19.73 -34.83
N LEU A 257 -4.23 19.46 -33.80
CA LEU A 257 -4.36 18.32 -32.92
C LEU A 257 -5.44 18.61 -31.87
N ARG A 258 -6.69 18.27 -32.21
CA ARG A 258 -7.71 18.05 -31.19
C ARG A 258 -7.16 17.04 -30.18
N THR A 259 -6.71 17.52 -29.02
CA THR A 259 -6.41 16.62 -27.89
C THR A 259 -7.70 15.88 -27.54
N LYS A 260 -7.81 14.62 -28.03
CA LYS A 260 -8.94 13.75 -27.72
C LYS A 260 -8.90 13.48 -26.22
N GLY A 261 -9.82 14.09 -25.44
CA GLY A 261 -9.92 13.88 -24.02
C GLY A 261 -9.81 15.14 -23.16
N LYS A 262 -10.25 15.03 -21.91
CA LYS A 262 -10.11 16.05 -20.84
C LYS A 262 -9.09 15.55 -19.81
N ASN A 263 -8.53 16.47 -19.05
CA ASN A 263 -7.61 16.10 -17.96
C ASN A 263 -8.30 15.16 -16.98
N LYS A 264 -7.56 14.13 -16.53
CA LYS A 264 -8.04 13.20 -15.52
C LYS A 264 -8.37 13.94 -14.23
N ARG A 265 -9.54 13.66 -13.66
CA ARG A 265 -10.00 14.26 -12.40
C ARG A 265 -9.37 13.55 -11.21
N SER A 266 -9.38 14.17 -10.04
CA SER A 266 -8.74 13.69 -8.81
C SER A 266 -9.59 12.70 -8.00
N VAL A 267 -10.78 12.29 -8.47
CA VAL A 267 -11.58 11.23 -7.83
C VAL A 267 -11.67 10.06 -8.77
N TRP A 268 -11.06 8.94 -8.37
CA TRP A 268 -10.97 7.71 -9.17
C TRP A 268 -11.83 6.62 -8.56
N THR A 269 -12.84 6.18 -9.30
CA THR A 269 -13.72 5.09 -8.88
C THR A 269 -13.16 3.77 -9.40
N VAL A 270 -12.58 2.98 -8.50
CA VAL A 270 -12.00 1.67 -8.82
C VAL A 270 -12.44 0.67 -7.75
N ALA A 271 -13.04 -0.44 -8.17
CA ALA A 271 -13.47 -1.49 -7.25
C ALA A 271 -12.24 -2.23 -6.67
N PRO A 272 -12.18 -2.47 -5.35
CA PRO A 272 -11.21 -3.40 -4.80
C PRO A 272 -11.36 -4.78 -5.43
N LYS A 273 -10.23 -5.41 -5.75
CA LYS A 273 -10.19 -6.77 -6.29
C LYS A 273 -9.49 -7.68 -5.30
N PRO A 274 -10.12 -8.79 -4.86
CA PRO A 274 -9.43 -9.77 -4.03
C PRO A 274 -8.34 -10.47 -4.85
N PHE A 275 -7.19 -10.66 -4.25
CA PHE A 275 -6.13 -11.48 -4.81
C PHE A 275 -6.05 -12.80 -4.04
N LYS A 276 -6.33 -13.93 -4.71
CA LYS A 276 -6.54 -15.23 -4.05
C LYS A 276 -5.29 -15.81 -3.37
N GLN A 277 -4.10 -15.49 -3.87
CA GLN A 277 -2.83 -16.02 -3.38
C GLN A 277 -2.24 -15.18 -2.24
N ALA A 278 -2.64 -13.92 -2.10
CA ALA A 278 -2.22 -13.08 -0.98
C ALA A 278 -3.38 -12.96 0.01
N HIS A 279 -3.14 -13.33 1.27
CA HIS A 279 -4.11 -13.17 2.36
C HIS A 279 -4.43 -11.70 2.70
N PHE A 280 -3.75 -10.75 2.07
CA PHE A 280 -3.82 -9.32 2.35
C PHE A 280 -4.25 -8.51 1.12
N ALA A 281 -4.90 -7.35 1.38
CA ALA A 281 -5.41 -6.49 0.32
C ALA A 281 -4.28 -5.82 -0.45
N THR A 282 -4.19 -6.13 -1.73
CA THR A 282 -3.37 -5.39 -2.69
C THR A 282 -4.25 -4.35 -3.39
N TYR A 283 -3.69 -3.23 -3.80
CA TYR A 283 -4.43 -2.32 -4.66
C TYR A 283 -4.65 -2.93 -6.07
N PRO A 284 -5.79 -2.66 -6.72
CA PRO A 284 -6.06 -3.21 -8.04
C PRO A 284 -5.14 -2.57 -9.10
N PRO A 285 -4.72 -3.33 -10.14
CA PRO A 285 -3.90 -2.83 -11.24
C PRO A 285 -4.44 -1.54 -11.87
N GLU A 286 -5.73 -1.45 -12.06
CA GLU A 286 -6.41 -0.31 -12.69
C GLU A 286 -6.27 1.00 -11.89
N LEU A 287 -6.01 0.89 -10.59
CA LEU A 287 -5.80 2.05 -9.74
C LEU A 287 -4.45 2.72 -10.01
N ILE A 288 -3.40 1.90 -10.16
CA ILE A 288 -2.02 2.39 -10.25
C ILE A 288 -1.54 2.58 -11.69
N GLU A 289 -2.23 2.03 -12.68
CA GLU A 289 -1.88 2.19 -14.08
C GLU A 289 -1.79 3.66 -14.50
N PRO A 290 -2.74 4.55 -14.16
CA PRO A 290 -2.61 5.98 -14.44
C PRO A 290 -1.38 6.63 -13.78
N CYS A 291 -1.00 6.16 -12.58
CA CYS A 291 0.18 6.66 -11.86
C CYS A 291 1.46 6.35 -12.64
N ILE A 292 1.59 5.11 -13.11
CA ILE A 292 2.73 4.63 -13.90
C ILE A 292 2.78 5.32 -15.25
N LEU A 293 1.65 5.42 -15.96
CA LEU A 293 1.57 6.05 -17.27
C LEU A 293 1.91 7.54 -17.24
N ALA A 294 1.47 8.24 -16.18
CA ALA A 294 1.75 9.66 -16.01
C ALA A 294 3.17 9.93 -15.52
N GLY A 295 3.67 9.11 -14.56
CA GLY A 295 4.92 9.37 -13.85
C GLY A 295 6.16 8.74 -14.48
N CYS A 296 6.02 7.73 -15.36
CA CYS A 296 7.16 7.01 -15.92
C CYS A 296 7.14 7.00 -17.46
N PRO A 297 8.20 7.44 -18.15
CA PRO A 297 8.32 7.27 -19.60
C PRO A 297 8.45 5.79 -19.95
N LYS A 298 8.14 5.42 -21.21
CA LYS A 298 8.42 4.06 -21.73
C LYS A 298 9.90 3.73 -21.60
N GLY A 299 10.22 2.51 -21.17
CA GLY A 299 11.58 2.07 -20.89
C GLY A 299 12.17 2.64 -19.59
N GLY A 300 11.46 3.53 -18.90
CA GLY A 300 11.85 4.02 -17.58
C GLY A 300 11.63 2.98 -16.48
N THR A 301 12.09 3.29 -15.25
CA THR A 301 12.04 2.39 -14.10
C THR A 301 11.04 2.89 -13.06
N VAL A 302 10.14 2.01 -12.64
CA VAL A 302 9.19 2.19 -11.54
C VAL A 302 9.74 1.49 -10.31
N LEU A 303 9.74 2.13 -9.14
CA LEU A 303 10.11 1.54 -7.85
C LEU A 303 8.88 1.38 -6.96
N ASP A 304 8.80 0.23 -6.29
CA ASP A 304 7.91 0.01 -5.16
C ASP A 304 8.71 -0.54 -3.97
N PRO A 305 8.98 0.27 -2.93
CA PRO A 305 9.73 -0.16 -1.76
C PRO A 305 8.94 -1.07 -0.80
N PHE A 306 7.67 -1.36 -1.11
CA PHE A 306 6.78 -2.25 -0.37
C PHE A 306 6.04 -3.14 -1.38
N GLY A 307 6.81 -3.97 -2.09
CA GLY A 307 6.41 -4.64 -3.33
C GLY A 307 5.24 -5.61 -3.19
N GLY A 308 5.07 -6.22 -2.02
CA GLY A 308 4.02 -7.19 -1.76
C GLY A 308 3.97 -8.28 -2.83
N ALA A 309 2.77 -8.55 -3.34
CA ALA A 309 2.54 -9.53 -4.41
C ALA A 309 2.89 -9.00 -5.83
N GLY A 310 3.72 -7.97 -5.97
CA GLY A 310 4.27 -7.50 -7.25
C GLY A 310 3.30 -6.76 -8.17
N THR A 311 2.21 -6.18 -7.67
CA THR A 311 1.23 -5.51 -8.54
C THR A 311 1.84 -4.33 -9.31
N THR A 312 2.72 -3.55 -8.67
CA THR A 312 3.42 -2.43 -9.33
C THR A 312 4.29 -2.91 -10.48
N ALA A 313 5.06 -3.98 -10.28
CA ALA A 313 5.90 -4.57 -11.32
C ALA A 313 5.07 -5.12 -12.49
N LEU A 314 3.97 -5.82 -12.18
CA LEU A 314 3.04 -6.34 -13.17
C LEU A 314 2.52 -5.22 -14.10
N VAL A 315 2.03 -4.13 -13.50
CA VAL A 315 1.47 -3.01 -14.28
C VAL A 315 2.57 -2.25 -15.03
N ALA A 316 3.76 -2.09 -14.44
CA ALA A 316 4.90 -1.47 -15.11
C ALA A 316 5.29 -2.25 -16.36
N ASN A 317 5.46 -3.57 -16.25
CA ASN A 317 5.87 -4.41 -17.37
C ASN A 317 4.78 -4.47 -18.47
N ARG A 318 3.49 -4.56 -18.13
CA ARG A 318 2.38 -4.47 -19.10
C ARG A 318 2.42 -3.21 -19.94
N ASN A 319 3.03 -2.16 -19.43
CA ASN A 319 3.10 -0.85 -20.05
C ASN A 319 4.51 -0.51 -20.57
N ASP A 320 5.40 -1.47 -20.80
CA ASP A 320 6.77 -1.29 -21.30
C ASP A 320 7.65 -0.42 -20.36
N ARG A 321 7.53 -0.59 -19.05
CA ARG A 321 8.40 0.03 -18.03
C ARG A 321 9.07 -1.06 -17.21
N ASN A 322 10.34 -0.82 -16.87
CA ASN A 322 11.07 -1.66 -15.92
C ASN A 322 10.54 -1.45 -14.50
N ALA A 323 10.72 -2.45 -13.64
CA ALA A 323 10.32 -2.37 -12.25
C ALA A 323 11.45 -2.79 -11.30
N VAL A 324 11.52 -2.14 -10.15
CA VAL A 324 12.26 -2.59 -8.99
C VAL A 324 11.26 -2.68 -7.84
N ILE A 325 11.16 -3.85 -7.20
CA ILE A 325 10.33 -4.03 -6.02
C ILE A 325 11.19 -4.53 -4.86
N LEU A 326 10.98 -3.94 -3.69
CA LEU A 326 11.63 -4.34 -2.45
C LEU A 326 10.57 -4.96 -1.56
N GLU A 327 10.85 -6.13 -1.00
CA GLU A 327 9.86 -6.84 -0.17
C GLU A 327 10.54 -7.46 1.04
N LEU A 328 10.01 -7.19 2.23
CA LEU A 328 10.56 -7.69 3.49
C LEU A 328 10.23 -9.17 3.70
N ASN A 329 9.08 -9.62 3.22
CA ASN A 329 8.61 -10.99 3.40
C ASN A 329 8.97 -11.85 2.19
N ASP A 330 9.80 -12.88 2.39
CA ASP A 330 10.29 -13.78 1.32
C ASP A 330 9.15 -14.53 0.61
N ASP A 331 8.07 -14.88 1.32
CA ASP A 331 6.91 -15.54 0.73
C ASP A 331 6.21 -14.61 -0.27
N TYR A 332 6.09 -13.31 0.05
CA TYR A 332 5.53 -12.33 -0.88
C TYR A 332 6.45 -12.05 -2.06
N ALA A 333 7.77 -12.02 -1.86
CA ALA A 333 8.74 -11.91 -2.95
C ALA A 333 8.59 -13.09 -3.92
N THR A 334 8.41 -14.31 -3.38
CA THR A 334 8.15 -15.53 -4.17
C THR A 334 6.82 -15.44 -4.94
N ILE A 335 5.73 -15.04 -4.29
CA ILE A 335 4.42 -14.82 -4.93
C ILE A 335 4.53 -13.78 -6.07
N ALA A 336 5.26 -12.70 -5.85
CA ALA A 336 5.47 -11.68 -6.88
C ALA A 336 6.19 -12.24 -8.10
N LYS A 337 7.24 -13.04 -7.89
CA LYS A 337 8.00 -13.73 -8.95
C LYS A 337 7.11 -14.68 -9.75
N GLU A 338 6.41 -15.58 -9.06
CA GLU A 338 5.51 -16.55 -9.71
C GLU A 338 4.44 -15.83 -10.53
N ARG A 339 3.81 -14.80 -9.97
CA ARG A 339 2.81 -13.99 -10.66
C ARG A 339 3.32 -13.34 -11.93
N LEU A 340 4.55 -12.79 -11.91
CA LEU A 340 5.17 -12.20 -13.10
C LEU A 340 5.55 -13.26 -14.13
N ALA A 341 6.05 -14.42 -13.68
CA ALA A 341 6.36 -15.55 -14.55
C ALA A 341 5.10 -16.12 -15.22
N ASP A 342 4.01 -16.26 -14.49
CA ASP A 342 2.72 -16.73 -15.02
C ASP A 342 2.13 -15.76 -16.06
N GLU A 343 2.24 -14.45 -15.83
CA GLU A 343 1.68 -13.43 -16.72
C GLU A 343 2.48 -13.28 -18.02
N PHE A 344 3.82 -13.29 -17.93
CA PHE A 344 4.69 -12.96 -19.07
C PHE A 344 5.38 -14.19 -19.69
N GLY A 345 5.32 -15.35 -19.03
CA GLY A 345 5.89 -16.60 -19.52
C GLY A 345 7.38 -16.44 -19.90
N MET A 346 7.75 -16.91 -21.09
CA MET A 346 9.12 -16.80 -21.61
C MET A 346 9.62 -15.35 -21.83
N PHE A 347 8.73 -14.36 -21.74
CA PHE A 347 9.08 -12.94 -21.86
C PHE A 347 9.34 -12.28 -20.52
N ALA A 348 9.19 -12.99 -19.40
CA ALA A 348 9.53 -12.49 -18.08
C ALA A 348 11.06 -12.42 -17.93
N THR A 349 11.59 -11.21 -17.71
CA THR A 349 13.00 -11.01 -17.32
C THR A 349 12.98 -10.58 -15.85
N ILE A 350 13.26 -11.52 -14.95
CA ILE A 350 13.20 -11.31 -13.50
C ILE A 350 14.60 -11.52 -12.93
N HIS A 351 15.13 -10.54 -12.24
CA HIS A 351 16.39 -10.59 -11.50
C HIS A 351 16.06 -10.61 -10.00
N GLU A 352 16.61 -11.60 -9.29
CA GLU A 352 16.50 -11.68 -7.84
C GLU A 352 17.82 -11.27 -7.20
N LYS A 353 17.70 -10.48 -6.13
CA LYS A 353 18.78 -10.23 -5.18
C LYS A 353 18.26 -10.68 -3.82
N LEU A 354 18.78 -11.78 -3.36
CA LEU A 354 18.53 -12.37 -2.04
C LEU A 354 19.50 -11.79 -1.02
#